data_5a59d19833b4c8588f500c3daeefb8d2
#
_entry.id   5a59d19833b4c8588f500c3daeefb8d2
#
_cell.length_a   1.000
_cell.length_b   1.000
_cell.length_c   1.000
_cell.angle_alpha   90.00
_cell.angle_beta   90.00
_cell.angle_gamma   90.00
#
_symmetry.space_group_name_H-M   'P 1'
#
loop_
_entity.id
_entity.type
_entity.pdbx_description
1 polymer ?
#
loop_
_entity_poly.entity_id
_entity_poly.type
_entity_poly.pdbx_seq_one_letter_code
_entity_poly.pdbx_strand_id
1 'polypeptide(L)'
;MRIEQLEVILTVAQSGSMQKAAEQLHTSSQNISKLIKQLEDELQLQIFMRNKYGVFLTSVGETVCEEAKKIMSSVHNLHHISFKENPAKKSMQNSLIEHINILSAHSSSNFASNLLETLYSKYTVNFASIISKDSKEINKLLSDDADHVLKDYDFIITNLNDYELTYIQNNIPKLQIYILHKVRLGVNISTNNPLAQQKSISIKEIMQQPLIMGCYDFDYSSHVQSMLESSGITLKPKFIFNSAQSSEHYVQKNLGYGIVPFDEKKDEQTFSDGTIRLPLKERIFFSQTLLINSDTCNDSFIKQTLAVAKKTYKDLQPLNRKKT
;
A
#
# COMPACT_ATOMS: atom_id res chain seq x y z
N MET A 1 -23.86 -5.37 21.01
CA MET A 1 -22.99 -5.17 19.82
C MET A 1 -22.94 -6.48 19.03
N ARG A 2 -23.14 -6.41 17.70
CA ARG A 2 -23.13 -7.55 16.77
C ARG A 2 -22.08 -7.31 15.67
N ILE A 3 -21.51 -8.38 15.12
CA ILE A 3 -20.49 -8.31 14.05
C ILE A 3 -21.03 -7.57 12.84
N GLU A 4 -22.27 -7.83 12.45
CA GLU A 4 -22.96 -7.13 11.36
C GLU A 4 -22.97 -5.60 11.53
N GLN A 5 -23.10 -5.10 12.76
CA GLN A 5 -23.06 -3.67 13.04
C GLN A 5 -21.66 -3.07 12.83
N LEU A 6 -20.60 -3.84 13.15
CA LEU A 6 -19.23 -3.42 12.91
C LEU A 6 -18.92 -3.37 11.41
N GLU A 7 -19.39 -4.36 10.64
CA GLU A 7 -19.25 -4.37 9.18
C GLU A 7 -19.96 -3.16 8.55
N VAL A 8 -21.17 -2.87 9.02
CA VAL A 8 -21.96 -1.72 8.55
C VAL A 8 -21.22 -0.39 8.79
N ILE A 9 -20.72 -0.14 10.00
CA ILE A 9 -20.02 1.13 10.28
C ILE A 9 -18.74 1.27 9.45
N LEU A 10 -18.00 0.20 9.24
CA LEU A 10 -16.79 0.21 8.42
C LEU A 10 -17.11 0.50 6.95
N THR A 11 -18.15 -0.13 6.40
CA THR A 11 -18.59 0.09 5.02
C THR A 11 -19.13 1.51 4.80
N VAL A 12 -19.89 2.07 5.75
CA VAL A 12 -20.36 3.45 5.66
C VAL A 12 -19.21 4.44 5.80
N ALA A 13 -18.25 4.19 6.68
CA ALA A 13 -17.05 5.04 6.82
C ALA A 13 -16.23 5.09 5.51
N GLN A 14 -16.11 3.95 4.84
CA GLN A 14 -15.37 3.84 3.57
C GLN A 14 -16.10 4.49 2.40
N SER A 15 -17.42 4.30 2.31
CA SER A 15 -18.23 4.78 1.17
C SER A 15 -18.66 6.25 1.29
N GLY A 16 -18.63 6.82 2.50
CA GLY A 16 -19.14 8.16 2.82
C GLY A 16 -20.65 8.32 2.59
N SER A 17 -21.40 7.22 2.37
CA SER A 17 -22.80 7.25 1.99
C SER A 17 -23.55 6.02 2.49
N MET A 18 -24.67 6.22 3.18
CA MET A 18 -25.57 5.15 3.62
C MET A 18 -26.15 4.35 2.44
N GLN A 19 -26.41 5.01 1.33
CA GLN A 19 -26.97 4.37 0.15
C GLN A 19 -25.94 3.47 -0.53
N LYS A 20 -24.73 3.96 -0.76
CA LYS A 20 -23.64 3.16 -1.33
C LYS A 20 -23.28 1.96 -0.45
N ALA A 21 -23.26 2.15 0.87
CA ALA A 21 -23.04 1.06 1.81
C ALA A 21 -24.16 0.02 1.74
N ALA A 22 -25.42 0.45 1.61
CA ALA A 22 -26.55 -0.45 1.46
C ALA A 22 -26.47 -1.29 0.18
N GLU A 23 -26.05 -0.68 -0.93
CA GLU A 23 -25.80 -1.37 -2.20
C GLU A 23 -24.70 -2.43 -2.06
N GLN A 24 -23.57 -2.09 -1.42
CA GLN A 24 -22.44 -3.00 -1.18
C GLN A 24 -22.80 -4.18 -0.27
N LEU A 25 -23.63 -3.93 0.76
CA LEU A 25 -24.06 -4.93 1.73
C LEU A 25 -25.38 -5.63 1.33
N HIS A 26 -25.87 -5.40 0.11
CA HIS A 26 -27.12 -5.98 -0.41
C HIS A 26 -28.32 -5.82 0.54
N THR A 27 -28.46 -4.62 1.14
CA THR A 27 -29.52 -4.29 2.10
C THR A 27 -30.15 -2.93 1.80
N SER A 28 -31.03 -2.45 2.66
CA SER A 28 -31.65 -1.12 2.51
C SER A 28 -30.94 -0.06 3.34
N SER A 29 -30.92 1.20 2.86
CA SER A 29 -30.37 2.34 3.60
C SER A 29 -31.06 2.55 4.96
N GLN A 30 -32.32 2.15 5.07
CA GLN A 30 -33.09 2.18 6.32
C GLN A 30 -32.53 1.16 7.34
N ASN A 31 -32.19 -0.04 6.87
CA ASN A 31 -31.55 -1.06 7.71
C ASN A 31 -30.17 -0.62 8.18
N ILE A 32 -29.33 -0.07 7.27
CA ILE A 32 -28.05 0.53 7.61
C ILE A 32 -28.20 1.58 8.73
N SER A 33 -29.13 2.55 8.53
CA SER A 33 -29.38 3.59 9.53
C SER A 33 -29.84 3.04 10.88
N LYS A 34 -30.68 1.98 10.87
CA LYS A 34 -31.14 1.31 12.08
C LYS A 34 -30.01 0.62 12.83
N LEU A 35 -29.15 -0.12 12.12
CA LEU A 35 -28.02 -0.84 12.72
C LEU A 35 -27.00 0.11 13.34
N ILE A 36 -26.71 1.23 12.66
CA ILE A 36 -25.81 2.27 13.18
C ILE A 36 -26.41 2.89 14.44
N LYS A 37 -27.67 3.30 14.38
CA LYS A 37 -28.34 3.90 15.55
C LYS A 37 -28.35 2.96 16.76
N GLN A 38 -28.62 1.67 16.55
CA GLN A 38 -28.57 0.68 17.63
C GLN A 38 -27.19 0.57 18.26
N LEU A 39 -26.12 0.65 17.46
CA LEU A 39 -24.75 0.62 17.95
C LEU A 39 -24.39 1.91 18.68
N GLU A 40 -24.73 3.07 18.14
CA GLU A 40 -24.54 4.37 18.76
C GLU A 40 -25.30 4.47 20.12
N ASP A 41 -26.52 3.98 20.17
CA ASP A 41 -27.35 3.94 21.40
C ASP A 41 -26.73 2.98 22.45
N GLU A 42 -26.22 1.82 22.03
CA GLU A 42 -25.58 0.86 22.92
C GLU A 42 -24.25 1.40 23.49
N LEU A 43 -23.43 2.04 22.65
CA LEU A 43 -22.15 2.59 23.07
C LEU A 43 -22.28 3.96 23.75
N GLN A 44 -23.45 4.59 23.69
CA GLN A 44 -23.70 5.98 24.13
C GLN A 44 -22.74 6.98 23.45
N LEU A 45 -22.41 6.74 22.17
CA LEU A 45 -21.48 7.53 21.38
C LEU A 45 -22.12 7.85 20.02
N GLN A 46 -21.82 9.03 19.48
CA GLN A 46 -22.16 9.38 18.12
C GLN A 46 -20.98 9.05 17.20
N ILE A 47 -21.15 8.03 16.34
CA ILE A 47 -20.09 7.56 15.43
C ILE A 47 -20.06 8.42 14.17
N PHE A 48 -21.25 8.77 13.64
CA PHE A 48 -21.38 9.54 12.40
C PHE A 48 -22.07 10.88 12.60
N MET A 49 -21.60 11.87 11.85
CA MET A 49 -22.33 13.12 11.59
C MET A 49 -22.80 13.15 10.15
N ARG A 50 -23.96 13.78 9.92
CA ARG A 50 -24.56 13.96 8.59
C ARG A 50 -24.63 15.43 8.24
N ASN A 51 -24.27 15.77 7.03
CA ASN A 51 -24.49 17.10 6.48
C ASN A 51 -24.90 17.01 5.00
N LYS A 52 -25.06 18.16 4.33
CA LYS A 52 -25.43 18.23 2.92
C LYS A 52 -24.40 17.60 1.95
N TYR A 53 -23.21 17.29 2.41
CA TYR A 53 -22.14 16.69 1.61
C TYR A 53 -21.99 15.18 1.82
N GLY A 54 -22.70 14.59 2.78
CA GLY A 54 -22.66 13.16 3.05
C GLY A 54 -22.60 12.78 4.52
N VAL A 55 -22.06 11.61 4.77
CA VAL A 55 -21.89 11.00 6.10
C VAL A 55 -20.39 10.97 6.43
N PHE A 56 -20.02 11.51 7.59
CA PHE A 56 -18.64 11.66 8.05
C PHE A 56 -18.48 11.07 9.44
N LEU A 57 -17.32 10.52 9.73
CA LEU A 57 -17.00 10.08 11.08
C LEU A 57 -16.82 11.27 12.03
N THR A 58 -17.23 11.10 13.28
CA THR A 58 -16.78 11.96 14.38
C THR A 58 -15.37 11.54 14.80
N SER A 59 -14.66 12.35 15.59
CA SER A 59 -13.35 11.96 16.15
C SER A 59 -13.43 10.66 16.99
N VAL A 60 -14.51 10.49 17.71
CA VAL A 60 -14.79 9.26 18.46
C VAL A 60 -15.15 8.12 17.48
N GLY A 61 -15.88 8.42 16.41
CA GLY A 61 -16.22 7.47 15.36
C GLY A 61 -14.99 6.89 14.66
N GLU A 62 -13.95 7.68 14.45
CA GLU A 62 -12.66 7.19 13.92
C GLU A 62 -12.06 6.13 14.85
N THR A 63 -11.99 6.42 16.15
CA THR A 63 -11.49 5.46 17.16
C THR A 63 -12.33 4.18 17.19
N VAL A 64 -13.67 4.32 17.15
CA VAL A 64 -14.58 3.16 17.12
C VAL A 64 -14.36 2.32 15.86
N CYS A 65 -14.15 2.94 14.71
CA CYS A 65 -13.86 2.22 13.47
C CYS A 65 -12.50 1.52 13.51
N GLU A 66 -11.48 2.11 14.13
CA GLU A 66 -10.18 1.45 14.33
C GLU A 66 -10.31 0.19 15.21
N GLU A 67 -11.01 0.28 16.32
CA GLU A 67 -11.27 -0.90 17.18
C GLU A 67 -12.17 -1.93 16.48
N ALA A 68 -13.17 -1.48 15.73
CA ALA A 68 -14.01 -2.37 14.92
C ALA A 68 -13.19 -3.18 13.89
N LYS A 69 -12.21 -2.56 13.23
CA LYS A 69 -11.29 -3.26 12.33
C LYS A 69 -10.51 -4.36 13.04
N LYS A 70 -10.00 -4.10 14.23
CA LYS A 70 -9.28 -5.10 15.03
C LYS A 70 -10.18 -6.28 15.43
N ILE A 71 -11.43 -5.99 15.84
CA ILE A 71 -12.40 -7.03 16.16
C ILE A 71 -12.75 -7.87 14.93
N MET A 72 -13.00 -7.24 13.79
CA MET A 72 -13.28 -7.94 12.53
C MET A 72 -12.11 -8.84 12.12
N SER A 73 -10.87 -8.37 12.25
CA SER A 73 -9.67 -9.19 12.03
C SER A 73 -9.63 -10.39 12.99
N SER A 74 -9.95 -10.21 14.27
CA SER A 74 -9.98 -11.31 15.25
C SER A 74 -11.07 -12.32 14.97
N VAL A 75 -12.26 -11.88 14.53
CA VAL A 75 -13.35 -12.76 14.09
C VAL A 75 -12.90 -13.58 12.87
N HIS A 76 -12.21 -12.94 11.97
CA HIS A 76 -11.61 -13.57 10.78
C HIS A 76 -10.63 -14.68 11.17
N ASN A 77 -9.73 -14.39 12.12
CA ASN A 77 -8.78 -15.35 12.66
C ASN A 77 -9.45 -16.55 13.34
N LEU A 78 -10.62 -16.36 14.00
CA LEU A 78 -11.40 -17.47 14.56
C LEU A 78 -11.91 -18.43 13.50
N HIS A 79 -12.38 -17.91 12.37
CA HIS A 79 -12.74 -18.75 11.21
C HIS A 79 -11.53 -19.54 10.70
N HIS A 80 -10.34 -18.93 10.71
CA HIS A 80 -9.08 -19.57 10.33
C HIS A 80 -8.74 -20.80 11.20
N ILE A 81 -8.89 -20.68 12.51
CA ILE A 81 -8.60 -21.78 13.45
C ILE A 81 -9.53 -22.96 13.21
N SER A 82 -10.83 -22.71 12.99
CA SER A 82 -11.83 -23.78 12.78
C SER A 82 -11.57 -24.62 11.54
N PHE A 83 -10.84 -24.09 10.55
CA PHE A 83 -10.51 -24.77 9.30
C PHE A 83 -9.21 -25.57 9.37
N LYS A 84 -8.22 -25.13 10.14
CA LYS A 84 -6.96 -25.87 10.32
C LYS A 84 -7.16 -27.21 11.02
N GLU A 85 -8.22 -27.34 11.81
CA GLU A 85 -8.47 -28.53 12.64
C GLU A 85 -9.45 -29.56 12.03
N ASN A 86 -9.99 -29.34 10.82
CA ASN A 86 -10.98 -30.25 10.24
C ASN A 86 -10.40 -31.10 9.08
N PRO A 87 -9.98 -32.37 9.35
CA PRO A 87 -9.31 -33.23 8.36
C PRO A 87 -10.18 -33.64 7.17
N ALA A 88 -11.50 -33.58 7.28
CA ALA A 88 -12.43 -34.00 6.22
C ALA A 88 -12.46 -33.02 5.03
N LYS A 89 -11.98 -31.79 5.19
CA LYS A 89 -11.92 -30.77 4.13
C LYS A 89 -10.61 -30.78 3.34
N LYS A 90 -9.63 -31.58 3.76
CA LYS A 90 -8.30 -31.63 3.14
C LYS A 90 -8.27 -32.25 1.73
N SER A 91 -9.25 -33.04 1.35
CA SER A 91 -9.29 -33.69 0.04
C SER A 91 -9.96 -32.90 -1.10
N MET A 92 -10.67 -31.80 -0.80
CA MET A 92 -11.20 -30.85 -1.80
C MET A 92 -10.27 -29.66 -2.04
N GLN A 93 -9.07 -29.70 -1.52
CA GLN A 93 -8.18 -28.57 -1.19
C GLN A 93 -7.35 -27.98 -2.34
N ASN A 94 -7.45 -28.47 -3.58
CA ASN A 94 -6.59 -27.91 -4.64
C ASN A 94 -7.18 -26.67 -5.35
N SER A 95 -8.41 -26.27 -5.05
CA SER A 95 -9.07 -25.14 -5.71
C SER A 95 -9.76 -24.14 -4.76
N LEU A 96 -9.95 -24.46 -3.48
CA LEU A 96 -10.62 -23.56 -2.52
C LEU A 96 -9.59 -22.87 -1.63
N ILE A 97 -9.55 -21.55 -1.70
CA ILE A 97 -8.79 -20.67 -0.82
C ILE A 97 -9.81 -19.88 0.01
N GLU A 98 -9.70 -19.97 1.31
CA GLU A 98 -10.67 -19.33 2.18
C GLU A 98 -10.54 -17.82 2.14
N HIS A 99 -9.33 -17.32 2.21
CA HIS A 99 -9.07 -15.88 2.07
C HIS A 99 -7.70 -15.60 1.49
N ILE A 100 -7.60 -14.40 0.90
CA ILE A 100 -6.38 -13.80 0.41
C ILE A 100 -6.32 -12.39 1.00
N ASN A 101 -5.36 -12.16 1.88
CA ASN A 101 -5.15 -10.85 2.48
C ASN A 101 -3.84 -10.23 1.99
N ILE A 102 -3.94 -9.07 1.37
CA ILE A 102 -2.80 -8.35 0.81
C ILE A 102 -2.64 -7.02 1.55
N LEU A 103 -1.47 -6.79 2.13
CA LEU A 103 -1.04 -5.48 2.60
C LEU A 103 -0.18 -4.85 1.50
N SER A 104 -0.58 -3.72 0.97
CA SER A 104 0.09 -3.11 -0.17
C SER A 104 0.46 -1.66 0.08
N ALA A 105 1.66 -1.27 -0.31
CA ALA A 105 1.99 0.14 -0.46
C ALA A 105 1.05 0.81 -1.48
N HIS A 106 0.68 2.08 -1.25
CA HIS A 106 -0.19 2.82 -2.17
C HIS A 106 0.34 2.82 -3.60
N SER A 107 1.65 2.98 -3.76
CA SER A 107 2.35 2.92 -5.06
C SER A 107 2.25 1.57 -5.79
N SER A 108 1.89 0.51 -5.08
CA SER A 108 1.78 -0.85 -5.59
C SER A 108 0.35 -1.37 -5.73
N SER A 109 -0.66 -0.53 -5.50
CA SER A 109 -2.08 -0.92 -5.48
C SER A 109 -2.54 -1.57 -6.78
N ASN A 110 -2.08 -1.07 -7.94
CA ASN A 110 -2.41 -1.66 -9.24
C ASN A 110 -1.86 -3.09 -9.38
N PHE A 111 -0.65 -3.33 -8.89
CA PHE A 111 -0.08 -4.69 -8.91
C PHE A 111 -0.83 -5.61 -7.94
N ALA A 112 -1.15 -5.13 -6.74
CA ALA A 112 -1.93 -5.89 -5.77
C ALA A 112 -3.30 -6.30 -6.33
N SER A 113 -3.99 -5.38 -7.02
CA SER A 113 -5.28 -5.64 -7.68
C SER A 113 -5.16 -6.67 -8.80
N ASN A 114 -4.17 -6.53 -9.69
CA ASN A 114 -3.93 -7.50 -10.77
C ASN A 114 -3.54 -8.88 -10.24
N LEU A 115 -2.77 -8.93 -9.15
CA LEU A 115 -2.42 -10.17 -8.48
C LEU A 115 -3.67 -10.86 -7.95
N LEU A 116 -4.51 -10.13 -7.20
CA LEU A 116 -5.74 -10.65 -6.64
C LEU A 116 -6.71 -11.13 -7.72
N GLU A 117 -6.94 -10.34 -8.78
CA GLU A 117 -7.79 -10.71 -9.91
C GLU A 117 -7.33 -12.03 -10.57
N THR A 118 -6.03 -12.16 -10.80
CA THR A 118 -5.48 -13.38 -11.40
C THR A 118 -5.59 -14.59 -10.47
N LEU A 119 -5.40 -14.42 -9.18
CA LEU A 119 -5.58 -15.50 -8.21
C LEU A 119 -7.07 -15.88 -8.12
N TYR A 120 -7.96 -14.91 -8.06
CA TYR A 120 -9.41 -15.12 -8.04
C TYR A 120 -9.93 -15.87 -9.28
N SER A 121 -9.33 -15.62 -10.45
CA SER A 121 -9.70 -16.34 -11.69
C SER A 121 -9.29 -17.81 -11.70
N LYS A 122 -8.35 -18.23 -10.84
CA LYS A 122 -7.80 -19.58 -10.79
C LYS A 122 -8.26 -20.40 -9.60
N TYR A 123 -8.66 -19.74 -8.55
CA TYR A 123 -9.07 -20.36 -7.29
C TYR A 123 -10.48 -19.91 -6.92
N THR A 124 -11.22 -20.80 -6.26
CA THR A 124 -12.44 -20.39 -5.56
C THR A 124 -12.01 -19.72 -4.25
N VAL A 125 -12.22 -18.41 -4.13
CA VAL A 125 -11.82 -17.63 -2.97
C VAL A 125 -13.09 -17.14 -2.26
N ASN A 126 -13.24 -17.43 -0.97
CA ASN A 126 -14.42 -17.01 -0.21
C ASN A 126 -14.33 -15.55 0.18
N PHE A 127 -13.13 -15.07 0.54
CA PHE A 127 -12.90 -13.70 0.93
C PHE A 127 -11.53 -13.22 0.43
N ALA A 128 -11.45 -11.98 -0.01
CA ALA A 128 -10.20 -11.36 -0.37
C ALA A 128 -10.17 -9.89 0.06
N SER A 129 -9.03 -9.44 0.55
CA SER A 129 -8.84 -8.05 0.93
C SER A 129 -7.51 -7.48 0.42
N ILE A 130 -7.53 -6.20 0.09
CA ILE A 130 -6.33 -5.40 -0.14
C ILE A 130 -6.41 -4.20 0.79
N ILE A 131 -5.48 -4.13 1.74
CA ILE A 131 -5.32 -2.97 2.62
C ILE A 131 -4.14 -2.16 2.11
N SER A 132 -4.38 -0.90 1.78
CA SER A 132 -3.31 -0.02 1.30
C SER A 132 -2.85 0.93 2.41
N LYS A 133 -1.52 1.04 2.57
CA LYS A 133 -0.85 1.89 3.55
C LYS A 133 0.37 2.55 2.93
N ASP A 134 0.94 3.53 3.62
CA ASP A 134 2.25 4.08 3.27
C ASP A 134 3.36 3.03 3.49
N SER A 135 4.35 2.97 2.59
CA SER A 135 5.47 2.02 2.71
C SER A 135 6.20 2.16 4.04
N LYS A 136 6.38 3.37 4.53
CA LYS A 136 7.03 3.63 5.83
C LYS A 136 6.21 3.05 6.99
N GLU A 137 4.88 3.15 6.92
CA GLU A 137 3.98 2.55 7.92
C GLU A 137 4.08 1.02 7.88
N ILE A 138 4.04 0.42 6.68
CA ILE A 138 4.20 -1.04 6.50
C ILE A 138 5.54 -1.51 7.06
N ASN A 139 6.63 -0.83 6.71
CA ASN A 139 7.97 -1.19 7.12
C ASN A 139 8.15 -1.06 8.64
N LYS A 140 7.53 -0.04 9.24
CA LYS A 140 7.48 0.12 10.69
C LYS A 140 6.71 -1.01 11.37
N LEU A 141 5.53 -1.36 10.87
CA LEU A 141 4.75 -2.50 11.40
C LEU A 141 5.54 -3.81 11.34
N LEU A 142 6.28 -4.06 10.24
CA LEU A 142 7.14 -5.24 10.11
C LEU A 142 8.33 -5.21 11.08
N SER A 143 8.82 -4.01 11.45
CA SER A 143 9.92 -3.87 12.40
C SER A 143 9.47 -4.01 13.84
N ASP A 144 8.29 -3.46 14.16
CA ASP A 144 7.77 -3.37 15.53
C ASP A 144 7.10 -4.68 15.97
N ASP A 145 6.27 -5.29 15.08
CA ASP A 145 5.51 -6.51 15.39
C ASP A 145 5.21 -7.34 14.13
N ALA A 146 6.26 -7.96 13.59
CA ALA A 146 6.12 -8.81 12.40
C ALA A 146 5.17 -9.98 12.59
N ASP A 147 5.14 -10.60 13.77
CA ASP A 147 4.28 -11.76 14.03
C ASP A 147 2.79 -11.40 13.97
N HIS A 148 2.42 -10.20 14.38
CA HIS A 148 1.04 -9.70 14.23
C HIS A 148 0.69 -9.47 12.76
N VAL A 149 1.57 -8.80 12.02
CA VAL A 149 1.36 -8.56 10.58
C VAL A 149 1.22 -9.88 9.81
N LEU A 150 2.04 -10.88 10.13
CA LEU A 150 2.02 -12.18 9.47
C LEU A 150 0.80 -13.05 9.82
N LYS A 151 0.09 -12.75 10.92
CA LYS A 151 -1.20 -13.39 11.20
C LYS A 151 -2.31 -12.90 10.29
N ASP A 152 -2.24 -11.63 9.88
CA ASP A 152 -3.31 -10.94 9.18
C ASP A 152 -3.13 -10.97 7.66
N TYR A 153 -1.88 -11.09 7.15
CA TYR A 153 -1.59 -10.95 5.71
C TYR A 153 -0.80 -12.12 5.13
N ASP A 154 -1.24 -12.57 3.95
CA ASP A 154 -0.58 -13.60 3.15
C ASP A 154 0.52 -13.01 2.27
N PHE A 155 0.27 -11.81 1.74
CA PHE A 155 1.16 -11.07 0.87
C PHE A 155 1.36 -9.66 1.39
N ILE A 156 2.60 -9.20 1.35
CA ILE A 156 2.95 -7.81 1.65
C ILE A 156 3.72 -7.25 0.46
N ILE A 157 3.26 -6.13 -0.08
CA ILE A 157 3.88 -5.46 -1.22
C ILE A 157 4.30 -4.07 -0.76
N THR A 158 5.60 -3.84 -0.64
CA THR A 158 6.14 -2.59 -0.09
C THR A 158 7.46 -2.21 -0.75
N ASN A 159 7.87 -0.97 -0.53
CA ASN A 159 9.15 -0.45 -0.97
C ASN A 159 10.16 -0.54 0.19
N LEU A 160 11.31 -1.14 -0.06
CA LEU A 160 12.36 -1.35 0.93
C LEU A 160 13.69 -0.80 0.44
N ASN A 161 14.42 -0.11 1.30
CA ASN A 161 15.83 0.19 1.07
C ASN A 161 16.70 -1.03 1.44
N ASP A 162 18.00 -0.96 1.16
CA ASP A 162 18.93 -2.09 1.40
C ASP A 162 19.05 -2.45 2.89
N TYR A 163 18.91 -1.46 3.79
CA TYR A 163 18.92 -1.70 5.23
C TYR A 163 17.66 -2.46 5.68
N GLU A 164 16.48 -1.99 5.28
CA GLU A 164 15.19 -2.62 5.60
C GLU A 164 15.12 -4.03 5.02
N LEU A 165 15.59 -4.24 3.78
CA LEU A 165 15.71 -5.56 3.16
C LEU A 165 16.57 -6.50 4.01
N THR A 166 17.74 -6.03 4.43
CA THR A 166 18.67 -6.81 5.27
C THR A 166 18.05 -7.13 6.62
N TYR A 167 17.37 -6.14 7.22
CA TYR A 167 16.68 -6.33 8.49
C TYR A 167 15.60 -7.43 8.39
N ILE A 168 14.69 -7.32 7.42
CA ILE A 168 13.60 -8.30 7.23
C ILE A 168 14.17 -9.69 6.93
N GLN A 169 15.19 -9.76 6.07
CA GLN A 169 15.85 -11.03 5.72
C GLN A 169 16.41 -11.77 6.93
N ASN A 170 16.99 -11.02 7.88
CA ASN A 170 17.65 -11.59 9.05
C ASN A 170 16.68 -11.87 10.21
N ASN A 171 15.65 -11.03 10.38
CA ASN A 171 14.83 -11.05 11.59
C ASN A 171 13.45 -11.69 11.37
N ILE A 172 12.97 -11.80 10.12
CA ILE A 172 11.63 -12.35 9.84
C ILE A 172 11.75 -13.60 8.95
N PRO A 173 12.14 -14.77 9.52
CA PRO A 173 12.43 -15.97 8.74
C PRO A 173 11.22 -16.56 8.00
N LYS A 174 10.00 -16.23 8.41
CA LYS A 174 8.77 -16.71 7.79
C LYS A 174 8.45 -16.04 6.46
N LEU A 175 9.10 -14.90 6.14
CA LEU A 175 8.89 -14.20 4.88
C LEU A 175 9.83 -14.72 3.79
N GLN A 176 9.26 -15.07 2.67
CA GLN A 176 9.99 -15.22 1.40
C GLN A 176 10.01 -13.86 0.70
N ILE A 177 11.19 -13.37 0.36
CA ILE A 177 11.39 -12.03 -0.18
C ILE A 177 11.66 -12.13 -1.68
N TYR A 178 10.88 -11.41 -2.48
CA TYR A 178 11.07 -11.28 -3.92
C TYR A 178 11.20 -9.81 -4.29
N ILE A 179 12.29 -9.45 -4.94
CA ILE A 179 12.47 -8.12 -5.52
C ILE A 179 11.72 -8.11 -6.85
N LEU A 180 10.67 -7.30 -6.92
CA LEU A 180 9.88 -7.10 -8.13
C LEU A 180 10.62 -6.21 -9.12
N HIS A 181 11.13 -5.09 -8.63
CA HIS A 181 11.82 -4.09 -9.42
C HIS A 181 12.71 -3.22 -8.52
N LYS A 182 13.91 -2.85 -9.03
CA LYS A 182 14.76 -1.84 -8.40
C LYS A 182 14.45 -0.49 -9.05
N VAL A 183 14.08 0.47 -8.21
CA VAL A 183 13.71 1.81 -8.63
C VAL A 183 14.86 2.76 -8.29
N ARG A 184 15.34 3.50 -9.28
CA ARG A 184 16.27 4.60 -9.09
C ARG A 184 15.50 5.87 -8.79
N LEU A 185 16.06 6.77 -7.99
CA LEU A 185 15.51 8.09 -7.81
C LEU A 185 16.02 9.04 -8.90
N GLY A 186 15.11 9.90 -9.33
CA GLY A 186 15.36 11.02 -10.21
C GLY A 186 14.60 12.26 -9.76
N VAL A 187 14.68 13.28 -10.58
CA VAL A 187 13.95 14.54 -10.39
C VAL A 187 13.09 14.84 -11.59
N ASN A 188 11.91 15.40 -11.34
CA ASN A 188 11.04 15.98 -12.35
C ASN A 188 11.21 17.50 -12.30
N ILE A 189 11.60 18.11 -13.40
CA ILE A 189 11.82 19.57 -13.55
C ILE A 189 11.21 20.09 -14.83
N SER A 190 10.94 21.39 -14.88
CA SER A 190 10.50 22.05 -16.12
C SER A 190 11.58 21.99 -17.19
N THR A 191 11.21 21.81 -18.46
CA THR A 191 12.12 21.95 -19.59
C THR A 191 12.73 23.35 -19.70
N ASN A 192 12.08 24.37 -19.13
CA ASN A 192 12.59 25.74 -19.03
C ASN A 192 13.62 25.94 -17.90
N ASN A 193 13.87 24.89 -17.08
CA ASN A 193 14.87 24.97 -16.02
C ASN A 193 16.27 24.85 -16.61
N PRO A 194 17.24 25.69 -16.21
CA PRO A 194 18.62 25.59 -16.74
C PRO A 194 19.27 24.22 -16.51
N LEU A 195 18.89 23.50 -15.45
CA LEU A 195 19.38 22.15 -15.16
C LEU A 195 18.80 21.08 -16.10
N ALA A 196 17.74 21.38 -16.86
CA ALA A 196 17.12 20.44 -17.80
C ALA A 196 18.06 20.02 -18.94
N GLN A 197 19.11 20.80 -19.21
CA GLN A 197 20.13 20.49 -20.22
C GLN A 197 21.16 19.45 -19.76
N GLN A 198 21.15 19.08 -18.49
CA GLN A 198 22.06 18.07 -17.93
C GLN A 198 21.52 16.66 -18.21
N LYS A 199 22.42 15.68 -18.27
CA LYS A 199 22.05 14.25 -18.36
C LYS A 199 21.69 13.66 -16.99
N SER A 200 22.13 14.28 -15.90
CA SER A 200 21.88 13.88 -14.52
C SER A 200 22.13 15.06 -13.60
N ILE A 201 21.46 15.11 -12.45
CA ILE A 201 21.52 16.21 -11.49
C ILE A 201 21.97 15.66 -10.14
N SER A 202 22.88 16.37 -9.43
CA SER A 202 23.19 16.00 -8.05
C SER A 202 22.14 16.53 -7.08
N ILE A 203 21.95 15.83 -5.98
CA ILE A 203 21.08 16.28 -4.89
C ILE A 203 21.51 17.68 -4.40
N LYS A 204 22.81 17.91 -4.30
CA LYS A 204 23.34 19.22 -3.86
C LYS A 204 22.96 20.36 -4.81
N GLU A 205 22.94 20.12 -6.12
CA GLU A 205 22.52 21.11 -7.12
C GLU A 205 21.02 21.38 -7.02
N ILE A 206 20.21 20.32 -6.93
CA ILE A 206 18.76 20.47 -6.96
C ILE A 206 18.20 21.04 -5.64
N MET A 207 18.83 20.75 -4.49
CA MET A 207 18.42 21.30 -3.19
C MET A 207 18.52 22.84 -3.10
N GLN A 208 19.19 23.50 -4.04
CA GLN A 208 19.20 24.96 -4.13
C GLN A 208 17.89 25.53 -4.69
N GLN A 209 17.01 24.66 -5.21
CA GLN A 209 15.72 25.04 -5.76
C GLN A 209 14.58 24.61 -4.81
N PRO A 210 13.38 25.20 -4.95
CA PRO A 210 12.21 24.79 -4.16
C PRO A 210 11.82 23.35 -4.43
N LEU A 211 11.70 22.53 -3.38
CA LEU A 211 11.12 21.18 -3.47
C LEU A 211 9.60 21.28 -3.47
N ILE A 212 9.00 20.57 -4.42
CA ILE A 212 7.55 20.40 -4.59
C ILE A 212 7.23 18.94 -4.28
N MET A 213 6.36 18.70 -3.31
CA MET A 213 5.88 17.38 -2.95
C MET A 213 4.40 17.23 -3.30
N GLY A 214 4.04 16.16 -3.95
CA GLY A 214 2.67 15.80 -4.33
C GLY A 214 2.14 14.58 -3.59
N CYS A 215 0.83 14.45 -3.57
CA CYS A 215 0.14 13.40 -2.81
C CYS A 215 0.33 11.97 -3.40
N TYR A 216 0.56 11.85 -4.71
CA TYR A 216 0.94 10.53 -5.30
C TYR A 216 2.29 10.05 -4.80
N ASP A 217 3.11 11.00 -4.36
CA ASP A 217 4.43 10.75 -3.84
C ASP A 217 4.42 10.65 -2.31
N PHE A 218 3.23 10.64 -1.65
CA PHE A 218 3.20 10.57 -0.19
C PHE A 218 3.87 9.30 0.31
N ASP A 219 3.59 8.19 -0.36
CA ASP A 219 4.25 6.92 -0.13
C ASP A 219 5.73 6.96 -0.52
N TYR A 220 6.04 7.56 -1.67
CA TYR A 220 7.41 7.83 -2.09
C TYR A 220 8.07 8.91 -1.25
N SER A 221 7.36 9.98 -0.92
CA SER A 221 7.93 11.12 -0.21
C SER A 221 8.40 10.76 1.19
N SER A 222 7.60 10.02 1.95
CA SER A 222 7.98 9.61 3.30
C SER A 222 9.10 8.58 3.27
N HIS A 223 9.07 7.65 2.33
CA HIS A 223 10.11 6.62 2.15
C HIS A 223 11.40 7.24 1.61
N VAL A 224 11.33 8.08 0.57
CA VAL A 224 12.46 8.81 0.00
C VAL A 224 13.08 9.75 1.03
N GLN A 225 12.26 10.46 1.80
CA GLN A 225 12.74 11.31 2.88
C GLN A 225 13.53 10.49 3.91
N SER A 226 13.02 9.35 4.36
CA SER A 226 13.73 8.46 5.29
C SER A 226 15.04 7.95 4.71
N MET A 227 15.07 7.59 3.42
CA MET A 227 16.29 7.14 2.74
C MET A 227 17.35 8.24 2.66
N LEU A 228 16.94 9.46 2.34
CA LEU A 228 17.84 10.60 2.24
C LEU A 228 18.34 11.04 3.62
N GLU A 229 17.46 11.04 4.62
CA GLU A 229 17.82 11.32 6.01
C GLU A 229 18.84 10.31 6.56
N SER A 230 18.69 9.02 6.23
CA SER A 230 19.67 7.99 6.60
C SER A 230 21.06 8.24 5.94
N SER A 231 21.07 8.98 4.83
CA SER A 231 22.29 9.42 4.13
C SER A 231 22.75 10.83 4.55
N GLY A 232 22.17 11.40 5.62
CA GLY A 232 22.49 12.75 6.11
C GLY A 232 21.90 13.89 5.29
N ILE A 233 20.91 13.62 4.42
CA ILE A 233 20.29 14.61 3.54
C ILE A 233 18.87 14.87 4.03
N THR A 234 18.61 16.07 4.55
CA THR A 234 17.28 16.50 4.98
C THR A 234 16.61 17.34 3.89
N LEU A 235 15.52 16.86 3.35
CA LEU A 235 14.69 17.59 2.40
C LEU A 235 13.69 18.49 3.13
N LYS A 236 13.58 19.73 2.68
CA LYS A 236 12.59 20.69 3.19
C LYS A 236 11.67 21.12 2.05
N PRO A 237 10.45 20.56 1.92
CA PRO A 237 9.53 20.96 0.88
C PRO A 237 9.10 22.42 1.09
N LYS A 238 9.08 23.20 0.00
CA LYS A 238 8.51 24.54 -0.02
C LYS A 238 7.03 24.51 -0.36
N PHE A 239 6.61 23.53 -1.16
CA PHE A 239 5.22 23.33 -1.54
C PHE A 239 4.82 21.89 -1.28
N ILE A 240 3.64 21.70 -0.69
CA ILE A 240 3.04 20.40 -0.46
C ILE A 240 1.62 20.43 -1.03
N PHE A 241 1.30 19.49 -1.91
CA PHE A 241 -0.01 19.38 -2.54
C PHE A 241 -0.61 18.00 -2.22
N ASN A 242 -1.92 17.97 -2.09
CA ASN A 242 -2.67 16.72 -1.96
C ASN A 242 -3.14 16.15 -3.32
N SER A 243 -2.59 16.64 -4.42
CA SER A 243 -2.90 16.23 -5.78
C SER A 243 -1.63 16.22 -6.63
N ALA A 244 -1.40 15.11 -7.34
CA ALA A 244 -0.31 15.00 -8.31
C ALA A 244 -0.41 16.05 -9.41
N GLN A 245 -1.63 16.28 -9.92
CA GLN A 245 -1.87 17.26 -10.95
C GLN A 245 -1.45 18.67 -10.53
N SER A 246 -1.71 19.03 -9.26
CA SER A 246 -1.26 20.33 -8.72
C SER A 246 0.25 20.39 -8.61
N SER A 247 0.91 19.35 -8.11
CA SER A 247 2.38 19.33 -8.01
C SER A 247 3.04 19.40 -9.38
N GLU A 248 2.56 18.64 -10.37
CA GLU A 248 3.04 18.67 -11.75
C GLU A 248 2.88 20.07 -12.38
N HIS A 249 1.73 20.73 -12.17
CA HIS A 249 1.50 22.07 -12.66
C HIS A 249 2.55 23.08 -12.15
N TYR A 250 2.94 22.99 -10.88
CA TYR A 250 3.98 23.87 -10.30
C TYR A 250 5.38 23.56 -10.85
N VAL A 251 5.67 22.28 -11.13
CA VAL A 251 6.91 21.90 -11.83
C VAL A 251 6.93 22.45 -13.25
N GLN A 252 5.85 22.31 -14.02
CA GLN A 252 5.70 22.84 -15.38
C GLN A 252 5.95 24.37 -15.42
N LYS A 253 5.47 25.08 -14.40
CA LYS A 253 5.68 26.54 -14.25
C LYS A 253 7.09 26.92 -13.78
N ASN A 254 8.00 25.95 -13.66
CA ASN A 254 9.38 26.15 -13.20
C ASN A 254 9.46 26.80 -11.81
N LEU A 255 8.53 26.44 -10.92
CA LEU A 255 8.48 26.95 -9.54
C LEU A 255 9.28 26.09 -8.56
N GLY A 256 9.82 24.97 -9.04
CA GLY A 256 10.62 24.03 -8.27
C GLY A 256 10.76 22.69 -8.96
N TYR A 257 11.14 21.67 -8.19
CA TYR A 257 11.35 20.31 -8.65
C TYR A 257 10.59 19.28 -7.80
N GLY A 258 10.25 18.15 -8.39
CA GLY A 258 9.77 16.95 -7.69
C GLY A 258 10.83 15.86 -7.65
N ILE A 259 10.87 15.06 -6.57
CA ILE A 259 11.64 13.81 -6.56
C ILE A 259 10.68 12.70 -6.99
N VAL A 260 11.10 11.91 -7.96
CA VAL A 260 10.26 10.91 -8.63
C VAL A 260 11.04 9.61 -8.86
N PRO A 261 10.34 8.48 -9.01
CA PRO A 261 10.96 7.28 -9.58
C PRO A 261 11.49 7.58 -10.98
N PHE A 262 12.66 7.05 -11.29
CA PHE A 262 13.30 7.18 -12.59
C PHE A 262 13.50 5.81 -13.23
N ASP A 263 12.96 5.64 -14.44
CA ASP A 263 13.14 4.43 -15.25
C ASP A 263 13.96 4.79 -16.50
N GLU A 264 15.21 4.31 -16.56
CA GLU A 264 16.14 4.60 -17.66
C GLU A 264 15.56 4.25 -19.05
N LYS A 265 14.62 3.30 -19.12
CA LYS A 265 14.02 2.89 -20.39
C LYS A 265 12.84 3.76 -20.83
N LYS A 266 12.20 4.46 -19.91
CA LYS A 266 10.97 5.22 -20.16
C LYS A 266 11.17 6.73 -20.07
N ASP A 267 12.08 7.16 -19.19
CA ASP A 267 12.21 8.56 -18.78
C ASP A 267 13.31 9.33 -19.53
N GLU A 268 13.97 8.72 -20.52
CA GLU A 268 14.98 9.41 -21.37
C GLU A 268 14.35 10.44 -22.32
N GLN A 269 13.03 10.57 -22.35
CA GLN A 269 12.32 11.47 -23.24
C GLN A 269 11.65 12.62 -22.45
N THR A 270 11.66 13.81 -23.06
CA THR A 270 10.88 14.96 -22.59
C THR A 270 9.40 14.61 -22.64
N PHE A 271 8.69 14.80 -21.53
CA PHE A 271 7.26 14.62 -21.51
C PHE A 271 6.54 15.74 -22.25
N SER A 272 5.43 15.39 -22.92
CA SER A 272 4.63 16.33 -23.73
C SER A 272 4.04 17.50 -22.92
N ASP A 273 4.10 17.43 -21.61
CA ASP A 273 3.59 18.42 -20.66
C ASP A 273 4.58 19.56 -20.33
N GLY A 274 5.77 19.57 -20.94
CA GLY A 274 6.80 20.59 -20.68
C GLY A 274 7.66 20.29 -19.45
N THR A 275 7.69 19.02 -19.00
CA THR A 275 8.60 18.55 -17.95
C THR A 275 9.60 17.53 -18.50
N ILE A 276 10.68 17.32 -17.76
CA ILE A 276 11.69 16.29 -18.03
C ILE A 276 12.09 15.62 -16.73
N ARG A 277 12.26 14.30 -16.78
CA ARG A 277 12.83 13.51 -15.69
C ARG A 277 14.30 13.27 -15.91
N LEU A 278 15.09 13.54 -14.91
CA LEU A 278 16.54 13.32 -14.94
C LEU A 278 16.96 12.45 -13.75
N PRO A 279 17.89 11.51 -13.96
CA PRO A 279 18.37 10.68 -12.86
C PRO A 279 19.25 11.49 -11.90
N LEU A 280 19.20 11.16 -10.62
CA LEU A 280 20.17 11.67 -9.66
C LEU A 280 21.56 11.10 -9.94
N LYS A 281 22.63 11.93 -9.81
CA LYS A 281 24.02 11.48 -9.89
C LYS A 281 24.33 10.48 -8.77
N GLU A 282 23.80 10.73 -7.60
CA GLU A 282 23.79 9.82 -6.47
C GLU A 282 22.89 8.62 -6.81
N ARG A 283 23.50 7.44 -6.84
CA ARG A 283 22.80 6.20 -7.18
C ARG A 283 21.96 5.70 -6.00
N ILE A 284 20.84 6.39 -5.76
CA ILE A 284 19.90 6.04 -4.70
C ILE A 284 18.83 5.13 -5.28
N PHE A 285 18.71 3.93 -4.71
CA PHE A 285 17.74 2.92 -5.14
C PHE A 285 16.90 2.48 -3.95
N PHE A 286 15.68 2.06 -4.26
CA PHE A 286 14.90 1.22 -3.39
C PHE A 286 14.35 0.03 -4.19
N SER A 287 13.93 -1.00 -3.48
CA SER A 287 13.36 -2.19 -4.09
C SER A 287 11.88 -2.25 -3.84
N GLN A 288 11.07 -2.28 -4.89
CA GLN A 288 9.70 -2.72 -4.78
C GLN A 288 9.72 -4.22 -4.56
N THR A 289 9.09 -4.69 -3.49
CA THR A 289 9.18 -6.08 -3.04
C THR A 289 7.82 -6.72 -2.90
N LEU A 290 7.78 -8.02 -3.11
CA LEU A 290 6.71 -8.92 -2.74
C LEU A 290 7.24 -9.83 -1.63
N LEU A 291 6.65 -9.73 -0.46
CA LEU A 291 6.93 -10.56 0.70
C LEU A 291 5.79 -11.57 0.83
N ILE A 292 6.12 -12.84 0.88
CA ILE A 292 5.14 -13.93 0.96
C ILE A 292 5.28 -14.64 2.30
N ASN A 293 4.18 -14.75 3.03
CA ASN A 293 4.14 -15.49 4.28
C ASN A 293 4.15 -17.00 4.00
N SER A 294 5.24 -17.68 4.38
CA SER A 294 5.38 -19.12 4.17
C SER A 294 4.53 -19.99 5.09
N ASP A 295 3.98 -19.41 6.17
CA ASP A 295 3.10 -20.15 7.09
C ASP A 295 1.67 -20.28 6.55
N THR A 296 1.22 -19.32 5.72
CA THR A 296 -0.14 -19.29 5.17
C THR A 296 -0.20 -19.72 3.70
N CYS A 297 0.89 -19.53 2.96
CA CYS A 297 0.96 -19.82 1.53
C CYS A 297 1.68 -21.15 1.26
N ASN A 298 1.00 -22.11 0.59
CA ASN A 298 1.65 -23.33 0.14
C ASN A 298 2.47 -23.11 -1.15
N ASP A 299 3.36 -24.07 -1.48
CA ASP A 299 4.25 -23.98 -2.65
C ASP A 299 3.52 -23.77 -3.98
N SER A 300 2.35 -24.38 -4.16
CA SER A 300 1.57 -24.23 -5.39
C SER A 300 1.04 -22.82 -5.54
N PHE A 301 0.55 -22.23 -4.44
CA PHE A 301 0.04 -20.87 -4.40
C PHE A 301 1.15 -19.86 -4.61
N ILE A 302 2.31 -20.07 -3.96
CA ILE A 302 3.51 -19.24 -4.17
C ILE A 302 3.94 -19.25 -5.64
N LYS A 303 4.02 -20.45 -6.28
CA LYS A 303 4.37 -20.57 -7.70
C LYS A 303 3.42 -19.81 -8.62
N GLN A 304 2.11 -19.86 -8.34
CA GLN A 304 1.11 -19.10 -9.12
C GLN A 304 1.27 -17.60 -8.95
N THR A 305 1.47 -17.13 -7.70
CA THR A 305 1.73 -15.73 -7.38
C THR A 305 2.97 -15.22 -8.11
N LEU A 306 4.06 -15.98 -8.10
CA LEU A 306 5.29 -15.63 -8.81
C LEU A 306 5.11 -15.63 -10.33
N ALA A 307 4.28 -16.52 -10.88
CA ALA A 307 3.98 -16.52 -12.30
C ALA A 307 3.22 -15.24 -12.73
N VAL A 308 2.36 -14.72 -11.87
CA VAL A 308 1.70 -13.42 -12.07
C VAL A 308 2.72 -12.29 -11.99
N ALA A 309 3.54 -12.27 -10.95
CA ALA A 309 4.55 -11.23 -10.75
C ALA A 309 5.54 -11.18 -11.93
N LYS A 310 5.98 -12.32 -12.46
CA LYS A 310 6.89 -12.40 -13.62
C LYS A 310 6.31 -11.82 -14.91
N LYS A 311 4.98 -11.84 -15.09
CA LYS A 311 4.34 -11.23 -16.26
C LYS A 311 4.44 -9.69 -16.20
N THR A 312 4.34 -9.13 -15.01
CA THR A 312 4.40 -7.67 -14.80
C THR A 312 5.84 -7.17 -14.67
N TYR A 313 6.66 -7.91 -13.95
CA TYR A 313 8.04 -7.54 -13.62
C TYR A 313 9.04 -8.54 -14.21
N LYS A 314 9.75 -8.11 -15.27
CA LYS A 314 10.75 -8.95 -15.95
C LYS A 314 11.99 -9.21 -15.10
N ASP A 315 12.28 -8.33 -14.16
CA ASP A 315 13.48 -8.34 -13.32
C ASP A 315 13.25 -9.02 -11.96
N LEU A 316 12.12 -9.73 -11.81
CA LEU A 316 11.77 -10.44 -10.57
C LEU A 316 12.89 -11.41 -10.14
N GLN A 317 13.42 -11.21 -8.95
CA GLN A 317 14.48 -12.02 -8.36
C GLN A 317 14.14 -12.44 -6.93
N PRO A 318 14.33 -13.74 -6.58
CA PRO A 318 14.28 -14.15 -5.20
C PRO A 318 15.50 -13.58 -4.44
N LEU A 319 15.27 -13.04 -3.26
CA LEU A 319 16.35 -12.67 -2.36
C LEU A 319 16.74 -13.91 -1.56
N ASN A 320 17.77 -14.64 -2.04
CA ASN A 320 18.28 -15.82 -1.35
C ASN A 320 18.88 -15.43 -0.01
N ARG A 321 18.51 -16.12 1.06
CA ARG A 321 19.21 -16.01 2.34
C ARG A 321 20.65 -16.45 2.15
N LYS A 322 21.60 -15.64 2.58
CA LYS A 322 22.98 -16.10 2.73
C LYS A 322 22.91 -17.30 3.71
N LYS A 323 23.29 -18.48 3.24
CA LYS A 323 23.56 -19.60 4.15
C LYS A 323 24.67 -19.14 5.08
N THR A 324 24.32 -18.88 6.33
CA THR A 324 25.30 -18.74 7.43
C THR A 324 25.86 -20.11 7.75
#